data_16eb362e92dedad15e4ade95efbba14e
#
_entry.id   16eb362e92dedad15e4ade95efbba14e
#
_cell.length_a   1.000
_cell.length_b   1.000
_cell.length_c   1.000
_cell.angle_alpha   90.00
_cell.angle_beta   90.00
_cell.angle_gamma   90.00
#
_symmetry.space_group_name_H-M   'P 1'
#
loop_
_entity.id
_entity.type
_entity.pdbx_description
1 polymer ?
#
loop_
_entity_poly.entity_id
_entity_poly.type
_entity_poly.pdbx_seq_one_letter_code
_entity_poly.pdbx_strand_id
1 'polypeptide(L)'
;MNSFFKNAVLVKSSLFLIIIFWGGYNSMRVGTSSDSEFVTDIGNSLFIVFSILYLMNAFFLIKFNRIGRLTYLPMVLLFVFLGFLSEILNPIQIKQDYFFLVVFYIVSPLFFIMQGMVLSMLNSKSFKEIFSDPN
;
A
#
# COMPACT_ATOMS: atom_id res chain seq x y z
N MET A 1 -3.77 -3.08 -23.91
CA MET A 1 -4.37 -2.41 -22.74
C MET A 1 -4.30 -3.27 -21.49
N ASN A 2 -4.76 -4.52 -21.51
CA ASN A 2 -4.76 -5.43 -20.34
C ASN A 2 -3.35 -5.72 -19.79
N SER A 3 -2.34 -5.88 -20.64
CA SER A 3 -0.95 -6.11 -20.21
C SER A 3 -0.38 -4.91 -19.49
N PHE A 4 -0.61 -3.69 -19.99
CA PHE A 4 -0.15 -2.47 -19.34
C PHE A 4 -0.76 -2.28 -17.96
N PHE A 5 -2.07 -2.53 -17.80
CA PHE A 5 -2.73 -2.47 -16.50
C PHE A 5 -2.14 -3.48 -15.51
N LYS A 6 -1.97 -4.75 -15.93
CA LYS A 6 -1.35 -5.77 -15.07
C LYS A 6 0.06 -5.36 -14.63
N ASN A 7 0.86 -4.84 -15.54
CA ASN A 7 2.20 -4.35 -15.23
C ASN A 7 2.16 -3.16 -14.24
N ALA A 8 1.23 -2.23 -14.42
CA ALA A 8 1.04 -1.13 -13.49
C ALA A 8 0.68 -1.62 -12.07
N VAL A 9 -0.22 -2.60 -11.97
CA VAL A 9 -0.58 -3.21 -10.68
C VAL A 9 0.61 -3.95 -10.06
N LEU A 10 1.40 -4.69 -10.85
CA LEU A 10 2.59 -5.39 -10.37
C LEU A 10 3.66 -4.42 -9.86
N VAL A 11 3.98 -3.37 -10.63
CA VAL A 11 4.96 -2.36 -10.23
C VAL A 11 4.52 -1.67 -8.93
N LYS A 12 3.26 -1.25 -8.86
CA LYS A 12 2.68 -0.65 -7.65
C LYS A 12 2.82 -1.59 -6.43
N SER A 13 2.51 -2.87 -6.60
CA SER A 13 2.60 -3.85 -5.51
C SER A 13 4.04 -4.11 -5.07
N SER A 14 4.99 -4.09 -6.00
CA SER A 14 6.43 -4.19 -5.68
C SER A 14 6.92 -2.97 -4.90
N LEU A 15 6.51 -1.76 -5.29
CA LEU A 15 6.83 -0.54 -4.53
C LEU A 15 6.23 -0.58 -3.11
N PHE A 16 5.01 -1.09 -2.98
CA PHE A 16 4.36 -1.28 -1.68
C PHE A 16 5.16 -2.25 -0.79
N LEU A 17 5.63 -3.37 -1.33
CA LEU A 17 6.47 -4.32 -0.59
C LEU A 17 7.78 -3.69 -0.10
N ILE A 18 8.41 -2.83 -0.91
CA ILE A 18 9.62 -2.09 -0.49
C ILE A 18 9.32 -1.18 0.70
N ILE A 19 8.18 -0.46 0.66
CA ILE A 19 7.76 0.43 1.75
C ILE A 19 7.50 -0.38 3.03
N ILE A 20 6.80 -1.53 2.94
CA ILE A 20 6.55 -2.41 4.09
C ILE A 20 7.87 -2.92 4.67
N PHE A 21 8.76 -3.41 3.81
CA PHE A 21 10.03 -3.97 4.24
C PHE A 21 10.87 -2.92 4.97
N TRP A 22 10.90 -1.71 4.44
CA TRP A 22 11.57 -0.60 5.09
C TRP A 22 10.92 -0.24 6.44
N GLY A 23 9.59 -0.15 6.51
CA GLY A 23 8.86 0.12 7.75
C GLY A 23 9.15 -0.91 8.84
N GLY A 24 9.10 -2.21 8.50
CA GLY A 24 9.45 -3.30 9.41
C GLY A 24 10.92 -3.24 9.87
N TYR A 25 11.85 -3.01 8.95
CA TYR A 25 13.27 -2.84 9.26
C TYR A 25 13.52 -1.66 10.20
N ASN A 26 12.88 -0.52 9.95
CA ASN A 26 13.02 0.66 10.80
C ASN A 26 12.45 0.42 12.20
N SER A 27 11.30 -0.24 12.32
CA SER A 27 10.70 -0.61 13.61
C SER A 27 11.62 -1.49 14.46
N MET A 28 12.33 -2.44 13.85
CA MET A 28 13.29 -3.31 14.53
C MET A 28 14.53 -2.54 15.03
N ARG A 29 14.93 -1.48 14.32
CA ARG A 29 16.15 -0.71 14.66
C ARG A 29 15.95 0.35 15.74
N VAL A 30 14.76 0.92 15.82
CA VAL A 30 14.50 2.05 16.73
C VAL A 30 14.26 1.58 18.16
N GLY A 31 13.86 0.31 18.36
CA GLY A 31 13.51 -0.23 19.66
C GLY A 31 12.30 0.51 20.26
N THR A 32 11.36 -0.21 20.81
CA THR A 32 10.22 0.39 21.50
C THR A 32 10.63 0.75 22.94
N SER A 33 10.36 1.99 23.37
CA SER A 33 10.36 2.32 24.79
C SER A 33 9.24 1.52 25.46
N SER A 34 9.51 0.95 26.63
CA SER A 34 8.64 0.00 27.34
C SER A 34 7.19 0.47 27.61
N ASP A 35 6.93 1.76 27.55
CA ASP A 35 5.60 2.32 27.86
C ASP A 35 4.62 2.31 26.67
N SER A 36 5.07 1.94 25.48
CA SER A 36 4.27 1.95 24.24
C SER A 36 4.12 0.57 23.57
N GLU A 37 4.57 -0.52 24.21
CA GLU A 37 4.55 -1.87 23.61
C GLU A 37 3.16 -2.26 23.11
N PHE A 38 2.12 -2.07 23.91
CA PHE A 38 0.75 -2.47 23.56
C PHE A 38 0.22 -1.73 22.32
N VAL A 39 0.44 -0.41 22.23
CA VAL A 39 0.01 0.41 21.09
C VAL A 39 0.80 0.03 19.84
N THR A 40 2.08 -0.26 19.99
CA THR A 40 2.97 -0.69 18.91
C THR A 40 2.55 -2.06 18.36
N ASP A 41 2.20 -3.01 19.22
CA ASP A 41 1.77 -4.36 18.83
C ASP A 41 0.44 -4.35 18.09
N ILE A 42 -0.53 -3.56 18.54
CA ILE A 42 -1.79 -3.38 17.82
C ILE A 42 -1.54 -2.73 16.46
N GLY A 43 -0.74 -1.67 16.40
CA GLY A 43 -0.39 -0.98 15.16
C GLY A 43 0.28 -1.91 14.16
N ASN A 44 1.24 -2.70 14.59
CA ASN A 44 1.94 -3.68 13.77
C ASN A 44 0.97 -4.77 13.25
N SER A 45 0.08 -5.28 14.11
CA SER A 45 -0.90 -6.29 13.74
C SER A 45 -1.88 -5.76 12.69
N LEU A 46 -2.40 -4.55 12.86
CA LEU A 46 -3.28 -3.90 11.89
C LEU A 46 -2.58 -3.68 10.56
N PHE A 47 -1.31 -3.28 10.59
CA PHE A 47 -0.53 -3.06 9.38
C PHE A 47 -0.25 -4.35 8.62
N ILE A 48 0.01 -5.46 9.31
CA ILE A 48 0.17 -6.78 8.69
C ILE A 48 -1.12 -7.23 8.02
N VAL A 49 -2.26 -7.16 8.73
CA VAL A 49 -3.56 -7.51 8.18
C VAL A 49 -3.88 -6.67 6.96
N PHE A 50 -3.68 -5.35 7.05
CA PHE A 50 -3.87 -4.44 5.92
C PHE A 50 -2.99 -4.82 4.73
N SER A 51 -1.72 -5.16 4.96
CA SER A 51 -0.78 -5.53 3.91
C SER A 51 -1.23 -6.78 3.15
N ILE A 52 -1.73 -7.77 3.88
CA ILE A 52 -2.29 -8.99 3.28
C ILE A 52 -3.51 -8.64 2.41
N LEU A 53 -4.45 -7.86 2.94
CA LEU A 53 -5.66 -7.44 2.20
C LEU A 53 -5.30 -6.62 0.95
N TYR A 54 -4.30 -5.76 1.04
CA TYR A 54 -3.83 -4.95 -0.08
C TYR A 54 -3.24 -5.82 -1.20
N LEU A 55 -2.43 -6.82 -0.86
CA LEU A 55 -1.87 -7.76 -1.83
C LEU A 55 -2.96 -8.67 -2.43
N MET A 56 -3.93 -9.11 -1.65
CA MET A 56 -5.11 -9.83 -2.16
C MET A 56 -5.91 -8.96 -3.15
N ASN A 57 -6.11 -7.67 -2.85
CA ASN A 57 -6.75 -6.76 -3.79
C ASN A 57 -5.96 -6.65 -5.10
N ALA A 58 -4.63 -6.54 -5.03
CA ALA A 58 -3.79 -6.51 -6.22
C ALA A 58 -3.94 -7.80 -7.06
N PHE A 59 -4.00 -8.97 -6.42
CA PHE A 59 -4.27 -10.23 -7.11
C PHE A 59 -5.63 -10.23 -7.81
N PHE A 60 -6.70 -9.77 -7.15
CA PHE A 60 -8.03 -9.65 -7.77
C PHE A 60 -8.04 -8.67 -8.94
N LEU A 61 -7.28 -7.57 -8.86
CA LEU A 61 -7.15 -6.63 -9.98
C LEU A 61 -6.45 -7.27 -11.19
N ILE A 62 -5.38 -8.03 -10.97
CA ILE A 62 -4.66 -8.75 -12.05
C ILE A 62 -5.57 -9.79 -12.72
N LYS A 63 -6.48 -10.40 -11.96
CA LYS A 63 -7.49 -11.35 -12.47
C LYS A 63 -8.73 -10.66 -13.05
N PHE A 64 -8.75 -9.33 -13.11
CA PHE A 64 -9.92 -8.55 -13.55
C PHE A 64 -11.20 -8.87 -12.77
N ASN A 65 -11.07 -9.23 -11.50
CA ASN A 65 -12.21 -9.55 -10.64
C ASN A 65 -12.90 -8.25 -10.17
N ARG A 66 -14.23 -8.23 -10.24
CA ARG A 66 -15.09 -7.12 -9.81
C ARG A 66 -14.82 -6.69 -8.37
N ILE A 67 -14.54 -7.65 -7.48
CA ILE A 67 -14.22 -7.38 -6.08
C ILE A 67 -12.97 -6.49 -5.98
N GLY A 68 -11.89 -6.83 -6.71
CA GLY A 68 -10.66 -6.04 -6.73
C GLY A 68 -10.91 -4.58 -7.11
N ARG A 69 -11.76 -4.35 -8.11
CA ARG A 69 -12.13 -2.99 -8.52
C ARG A 69 -12.93 -2.25 -7.45
N LEU A 70 -13.95 -2.88 -6.86
CA LEU A 70 -14.82 -2.24 -5.86
C LEU A 70 -14.07 -1.93 -4.56
N THR A 71 -13.14 -2.79 -4.15
CA THR A 71 -12.39 -2.63 -2.92
C THR A 71 -11.14 -1.76 -3.08
N TYR A 72 -10.74 -1.39 -4.31
CA TYR A 72 -9.51 -0.64 -4.55
C TYR A 72 -9.51 0.74 -3.89
N LEU A 73 -10.53 1.55 -4.14
CA LEU A 73 -10.63 2.89 -3.54
C LEU A 73 -10.69 2.85 -2.00
N PRO A 74 -11.54 2.03 -1.36
CA PRO A 74 -11.48 1.81 0.08
C PRO A 74 -10.09 1.44 0.60
N MET A 75 -9.35 0.58 -0.11
CA MET A 75 -7.99 0.19 0.28
C MET A 75 -6.99 1.35 0.21
N VAL A 76 -7.09 2.19 -0.82
CA VAL A 76 -6.25 3.40 -0.92
C VAL A 76 -6.53 4.37 0.21
N LEU A 77 -7.82 4.61 0.51
CA LEU A 77 -8.22 5.50 1.61
C LEU A 77 -7.78 4.96 2.97
N LEU A 78 -7.93 3.65 3.19
CA LEU A 78 -7.49 2.99 4.42
C LEU A 78 -5.96 3.08 4.58
N PHE A 79 -5.19 2.94 3.51
CA PHE A 79 -3.74 3.11 3.53
C PHE A 79 -3.34 4.51 3.99
N VAL A 80 -3.95 5.55 3.41
CA VAL A 80 -3.70 6.94 3.80
C VAL A 80 -4.09 7.19 5.25
N PHE A 81 -5.25 6.67 5.66
CA PHE A 81 -5.74 6.82 7.04
C PHE A 81 -4.82 6.12 8.05
N LEU A 82 -4.38 4.88 7.78
CA LEU A 82 -3.46 4.15 8.66
C LEU A 82 -2.10 4.85 8.74
N GLY A 83 -1.60 5.40 7.64
CA GLY A 83 -0.37 6.19 7.63
C GLY A 83 -0.48 7.43 8.51
N PHE A 84 -1.58 8.16 8.40
CA PHE A 84 -1.86 9.34 9.21
C PHE A 84 -2.04 9.00 10.70
N LEU A 85 -2.78 7.93 10.99
CA LEU A 85 -2.99 7.44 12.35
C LEU A 85 -1.66 7.00 13.00
N SER A 86 -0.82 6.31 12.25
CA SER A 86 0.52 5.89 12.71
C SER A 86 1.38 7.08 13.11
N GLU A 87 1.37 8.16 12.34
CA GLU A 87 2.15 9.37 12.62
C GLU A 87 1.66 10.08 13.90
N ILE A 88 0.34 10.10 14.13
CA ILE A 88 -0.23 10.73 15.34
C ILE A 88 0.07 9.91 16.58
N LEU A 89 -0.10 8.58 16.51
CA LEU A 89 0.01 7.71 17.67
C LEU A 89 1.46 7.42 18.06
N ASN A 90 2.35 7.44 17.09
CA ASN A 90 3.75 7.09 17.29
C ASN A 90 4.62 7.87 16.30
N PRO A 91 4.92 9.16 16.59
CA PRO A 91 5.80 9.95 15.74
C PRO A 91 7.13 9.22 15.59
N ILE A 92 7.33 8.62 14.42
CA ILE A 92 8.47 7.77 14.14
C ILE A 92 9.73 8.60 14.26
N GLN A 93 10.61 8.27 15.20
CA GLN A 93 11.98 8.76 15.20
C GLN A 93 12.72 8.11 14.02
N ILE A 94 12.63 8.75 12.87
CA ILE A 94 13.22 8.24 11.64
C ILE A 94 14.72 8.48 11.71
N LYS A 95 15.49 7.40 11.76
CA LYS A 95 16.92 7.50 11.54
C LYS A 95 17.15 7.79 10.06
N GLN A 96 17.55 9.01 9.72
CA GLN A 96 17.84 9.43 8.36
C GLN A 96 19.11 8.72 7.88
N ASP A 97 18.91 7.58 7.22
CA ASP A 97 19.96 6.89 6.49
C ASP A 97 19.71 6.98 4.97
N TYR A 98 20.67 6.53 4.17
CA TYR A 98 20.51 6.54 2.70
C TYR A 98 19.28 5.76 2.23
N PHE A 99 18.91 4.69 2.92
CA PHE A 99 17.75 3.88 2.56
C PHE A 99 16.44 4.65 2.82
N PHE A 100 16.37 5.40 3.91
CA PHE A 100 15.27 6.34 4.16
C PHE A 100 15.10 7.35 3.03
N LEU A 101 16.21 7.99 2.59
CA LEU A 101 16.15 8.97 1.52
C LEU A 101 15.60 8.36 0.22
N VAL A 102 16.04 7.15 -0.15
CA VAL A 102 15.54 6.45 -1.34
C VAL A 102 14.06 6.13 -1.20
N VAL A 103 13.63 5.56 -0.08
CA VAL A 103 12.21 5.19 0.11
C VAL A 103 11.32 6.42 0.15
N PHE A 104 11.73 7.47 0.87
CA PHE A 104 10.92 8.66 1.05
C PHE A 104 10.84 9.54 -0.21
N TYR A 105 11.97 9.77 -0.88
CA TYR A 105 12.04 10.70 -2.01
C TYR A 105 11.82 10.05 -3.38
N ILE A 106 11.98 8.73 -3.51
CA ILE A 106 11.85 8.03 -4.78
C ILE A 106 10.70 7.02 -4.74
N VAL A 107 10.74 6.06 -3.83
CA VAL A 107 9.79 4.94 -3.82
C VAL A 107 8.37 5.41 -3.47
N SER A 108 8.22 6.24 -2.43
CA SER A 108 6.89 6.71 -2.00
C SER A 108 6.21 7.58 -3.05
N PRO A 109 6.84 8.60 -3.66
CA PRO A 109 6.21 9.36 -4.74
C PRO A 109 5.84 8.49 -5.94
N LEU A 110 6.71 7.56 -6.37
CA LEU A 110 6.41 6.64 -7.46
C LEU A 110 5.21 5.74 -7.11
N PHE A 111 5.14 5.25 -5.87
CA PHE A 111 4.01 4.46 -5.41
C PHE A 111 2.69 5.23 -5.52
N PHE A 112 2.64 6.50 -5.07
CA PHE A 112 1.43 7.32 -5.16
C PHE A 112 1.05 7.65 -6.62
N ILE A 113 2.03 7.90 -7.50
CA ILE A 113 1.79 8.09 -8.94
C ILE A 113 1.16 6.82 -9.51
N MET A 114 1.69 5.65 -9.22
CA MET A 114 1.15 4.38 -9.69
C MET A 114 -0.25 4.08 -9.11
N GLN A 115 -0.50 4.47 -7.86
CA GLN A 115 -1.84 4.40 -7.26
C GLN A 115 -2.85 5.22 -8.05
N GLY A 116 -2.51 6.49 -8.34
CA GLY A 116 -3.35 7.40 -9.12
C GLY A 116 -3.59 6.88 -10.55
N MET A 117 -2.55 6.35 -11.19
CA MET A 117 -2.66 5.75 -12.53
C MET A 117 -3.63 4.57 -12.55
N VAL A 118 -3.49 3.61 -11.63
CA VAL A 118 -4.39 2.46 -11.53
C VAL A 118 -5.82 2.92 -11.24
N LEU A 119 -6.01 3.88 -10.34
CA LEU A 119 -7.33 4.43 -10.03
C LEU A 119 -7.99 5.10 -11.26
N SER A 120 -7.22 5.87 -12.01
CA SER A 120 -7.68 6.51 -13.24
C SER A 120 -8.13 5.47 -14.29
N MET A 121 -7.32 4.42 -14.47
CA MET A 121 -7.67 3.32 -15.38
C MET A 121 -8.95 2.61 -14.96
N LEU A 122 -9.11 2.29 -13.67
CA LEU A 122 -10.31 1.61 -13.14
C LEU A 122 -11.60 2.44 -13.29
N ASN A 123 -11.48 3.77 -13.35
CA ASN A 123 -12.60 4.67 -13.58
C ASN A 123 -12.94 4.87 -15.05
N SER A 124 -12.09 4.47 -15.99
CA SER A 124 -12.36 4.58 -17.40
C SER A 124 -13.52 3.63 -17.84
N LYS A 125 -14.30 4.03 -18.83
CA LYS A 125 -15.43 3.23 -19.36
C LYS A 125 -14.97 1.84 -19.82
N SER A 126 -13.88 1.77 -20.57
CA SER A 126 -13.34 0.51 -21.11
C SER A 126 -12.98 -0.50 -20.03
N PHE A 127 -12.43 -0.05 -18.88
CA PHE A 127 -12.12 -0.95 -17.77
C PHE A 127 -13.36 -1.33 -16.97
N LYS A 128 -14.35 -0.44 -16.88
CA LYS A 128 -15.64 -0.76 -16.23
C LYS A 128 -16.30 -1.95 -16.87
N GLU A 129 -16.28 -2.03 -18.18
CA GLU A 129 -16.85 -3.14 -18.95
C GLU A 129 -16.09 -4.45 -18.72
N ILE A 130 -14.74 -4.43 -18.74
CA ILE A 130 -13.90 -5.62 -18.50
C ILE A 130 -14.16 -6.22 -17.10
N PHE A 131 -14.40 -5.39 -16.09
CA PHE A 131 -14.66 -5.85 -14.73
C PHE A 131 -16.14 -6.18 -14.45
N SER A 132 -17.05 -5.92 -15.38
CA SER A 132 -18.49 -6.19 -15.23
C SER A 132 -18.92 -7.50 -15.85
N ASP A 133 -18.15 -8.05 -16.79
CA ASP A 133 -18.44 -9.34 -17.41
C ASP A 133 -18.10 -10.48 -16.42
N PRO A 134 -19.08 -11.29 -16.01
CA PRO A 134 -18.81 -12.49 -15.20
C PRO A 134 -18.27 -13.57 -16.17
N ASN A 135 -16.97 -13.77 -16.24
CA ASN A 135 -16.39 -15.00 -16.74
C ASN A 135 -16.53 -16.10 -15.69
#